data_e9b329026a0619cf121c588042f70059
#
_entry.id   e9b329026a0619cf121c588042f70059
#
_cell.length_a   1.000
_cell.length_b   1.000
_cell.length_c   1.000
_cell.angle_alpha   90.00
_cell.angle_beta   90.00
_cell.angle_gamma   90.00
#
_symmetry.space_group_name_H-M   'P 1'
#
loop_
_entity.id
_entity.type
_entity.pdbx_description
1 polymer ?
#
loop_
_entity_poly.entity_id
_entity_poly.type
_entity_poly.pdbx_seq_one_letter_code
_entity_poly.pdbx_strand_id
1 'polypeptide(L)'
;SGPAREIQTFLEGPHARAGKVEFTLVDQETQALGYAYDRAYPPLLKLSGNAHVQCLNISFTDILRANGGLQAVPPQDLIYSVGLLDYLSDRRARMLVRRLYDALVPGGLLIIGNMNETALSNLWPMEFLADWTLQYRGEAEMLGWSEGLNAKECWTETEKTGRVRLLFIRKP
;
A
#
# COMPACT_ATOMS: atom_id res chain seq x y z
N SER A 1 -7.55 -1.23 1.77
CA SER A 1 -7.59 0.13 1.20
C SER A 1 -7.92 1.18 2.26
N GLY A 2 -8.58 0.81 3.35
CA GLY A 2 -9.02 1.77 4.35
C GLY A 2 -9.91 2.86 3.73
N PRO A 3 -9.92 4.10 4.28
CA PRO A 3 -10.77 5.19 3.80
C PRO A 3 -10.31 5.85 2.50
N ALA A 4 -9.16 5.46 1.94
CA ALA A 4 -8.58 5.96 0.68
C ALA A 4 -8.62 7.49 0.53
N ARG A 5 -8.31 8.22 1.62
CA ARG A 5 -8.34 9.71 1.65
C ARG A 5 -7.36 10.34 0.66
N GLU A 6 -6.22 9.71 0.48
CA GLU A 6 -5.18 10.13 -0.46
C GLU A 6 -5.70 10.12 -1.90
N ILE A 7 -6.52 9.13 -2.28
CA ILE A 7 -7.15 9.06 -3.60
C ILE A 7 -8.16 10.19 -3.76
N GLN A 8 -9.02 10.40 -2.76
CA GLN A 8 -9.95 11.53 -2.79
C GLN A 8 -9.20 12.85 -2.96
N THR A 9 -8.16 13.08 -2.15
CA THR A 9 -7.34 14.30 -2.21
C THR A 9 -6.68 14.48 -3.58
N PHE A 10 -6.17 13.39 -4.18
CA PHE A 10 -5.60 13.41 -5.52
C PHE A 10 -6.65 13.79 -6.57
N LEU A 11 -7.83 13.15 -6.53
CA LEU A 11 -8.92 13.39 -7.48
C LEU A 11 -9.48 14.82 -7.40
N GLU A 12 -9.46 15.43 -6.23
CA GLU A 12 -9.85 16.83 -6.01
C GLU A 12 -8.77 17.83 -6.45
N GLY A 13 -7.53 17.36 -6.57
CA GLY A 13 -6.37 18.18 -6.92
C GLY A 13 -6.23 18.46 -8.42
N PRO A 14 -5.33 19.39 -8.79
CA PRO A 14 -5.11 19.79 -10.19
C PRO A 14 -4.48 18.64 -11.02
N HIS A 15 -3.73 17.74 -10.39
CA HIS A 15 -3.01 16.65 -11.08
C HIS A 15 -3.95 15.63 -11.73
N ALA A 16 -5.13 15.41 -11.16
CA ALA A 16 -6.14 14.49 -11.72
C ALA A 16 -6.67 14.92 -13.09
N ARG A 17 -6.47 16.18 -13.48
CA ARG A 17 -6.87 16.73 -14.78
C ARG A 17 -5.77 16.71 -15.82
N ALA A 18 -4.54 16.44 -15.42
CA ALA A 18 -3.37 16.52 -16.30
C ALA A 18 -3.20 15.29 -17.20
N GLY A 19 -3.92 14.20 -16.93
CA GLY A 19 -3.81 12.95 -17.71
C GLY A 19 -4.83 11.91 -17.26
N LYS A 20 -4.74 10.74 -17.90
CA LYS A 20 -5.55 9.57 -17.52
C LYS A 20 -4.96 8.93 -16.27
N VAL A 21 -5.80 8.62 -15.28
CA VAL A 21 -5.38 7.91 -14.09
C VAL A 21 -6.38 6.81 -13.74
N GLU A 22 -5.85 5.64 -13.39
CA GLU A 22 -6.64 4.47 -12.99
C GLU A 22 -6.18 4.01 -11.60
N PHE A 23 -7.13 3.88 -10.68
CA PHE A 23 -6.89 3.37 -9.33
C PHE A 23 -7.51 1.99 -9.18
N THR A 24 -6.72 1.05 -8.68
CA THR A 24 -7.21 -0.27 -8.27
C THR A 24 -7.13 -0.37 -6.75
N LEU A 25 -8.28 -0.35 -6.09
CA LEU A 25 -8.41 -0.54 -4.65
C LEU A 25 -8.54 -2.03 -4.35
N VAL A 26 -7.66 -2.56 -3.52
CA VAL A 26 -7.67 -3.96 -3.11
C VAL A 26 -7.90 -4.05 -1.60
N ASP A 27 -8.91 -4.80 -1.18
CA ASP A 27 -9.17 -5.10 0.23
C ASP A 27 -9.98 -6.40 0.33
N GLN A 28 -9.83 -7.12 1.44
CA GLN A 28 -10.64 -8.29 1.73
C GLN A 28 -12.02 -7.93 2.30
N GLU A 29 -12.16 -6.71 2.84
CA GLU A 29 -13.40 -6.23 3.43
C GLU A 29 -14.21 -5.42 2.43
N THR A 30 -15.33 -5.99 2.00
CA THR A 30 -16.23 -5.35 1.01
C THR A 30 -16.75 -4.00 1.49
N GLN A 31 -17.01 -3.86 2.80
CA GLN A 31 -17.48 -2.60 3.38
C GLN A 31 -16.40 -1.51 3.28
N ALA A 32 -15.13 -1.86 3.50
CA ALA A 32 -14.02 -0.91 3.36
C ALA A 32 -13.88 -0.44 1.90
N LEU A 33 -14.03 -1.35 0.93
CA LEU A 33 -14.04 -0.99 -0.49
C LEU A 33 -15.22 -0.10 -0.85
N GLY A 34 -16.43 -0.42 -0.40
CA GLY A 34 -17.62 0.40 -0.62
C GLY A 34 -17.43 1.81 -0.07
N TYR A 35 -16.97 1.93 1.17
CA TYR A 35 -16.70 3.23 1.79
C TYR A 35 -15.63 4.04 1.03
N ALA A 36 -14.56 3.41 0.59
CA ALA A 36 -13.51 4.07 -0.19
C ALA A 36 -14.02 4.54 -1.56
N TYR A 37 -14.83 3.71 -2.23
CA TYR A 37 -15.45 4.05 -3.51
C TYR A 37 -16.43 5.22 -3.39
N ASP A 38 -17.31 5.21 -2.38
CA ASP A 38 -18.28 6.28 -2.15
C ASP A 38 -17.60 7.64 -1.93
N ARG A 39 -16.42 7.66 -1.33
CA ARG A 39 -15.61 8.88 -1.17
C ARG A 39 -14.94 9.33 -2.45
N ALA A 40 -14.50 8.41 -3.28
CA ALA A 40 -13.86 8.72 -4.57
C ALA A 40 -14.88 9.14 -5.63
N TYR A 41 -16.12 8.67 -5.54
CA TYR A 41 -17.13 8.84 -6.58
C TYR A 41 -17.50 10.30 -6.88
N PRO A 42 -17.77 11.20 -5.92
CA PRO A 42 -18.12 12.58 -6.21
C PRO A 42 -17.04 13.37 -6.99
N PRO A 43 -15.73 13.28 -6.65
CA PRO A 43 -14.70 13.92 -7.46
C PRO A 43 -14.52 13.25 -8.84
N LEU A 44 -14.71 11.92 -8.96
CA LEU A 44 -14.65 11.23 -10.26
C LEU A 44 -15.64 11.79 -11.27
N LEU A 45 -16.86 12.10 -10.85
CA LEU A 45 -17.89 12.70 -11.71
C LEU A 45 -17.45 14.02 -12.34
N LYS A 46 -16.53 14.75 -11.69
CA LYS A 46 -16.03 16.05 -12.16
C LYS A 46 -14.87 15.95 -13.15
N LEU A 47 -14.33 14.74 -13.36
CA LEU A 47 -13.11 14.53 -14.16
C LEU A 47 -13.38 14.05 -15.59
N SER A 48 -14.66 14.03 -16.01
CA SER A 48 -15.05 13.77 -17.41
C SER A 48 -14.41 12.53 -18.04
N GLY A 49 -14.25 11.46 -17.26
CA GLY A 49 -13.67 10.19 -17.71
C GLY A 49 -12.14 10.10 -17.71
N ASN A 50 -11.43 11.13 -17.25
CA ASN A 50 -9.97 11.09 -17.12
C ASN A 50 -9.49 10.28 -15.91
N ALA A 51 -10.37 9.93 -14.98
CA ALA A 51 -10.04 9.11 -13.84
C ALA A 51 -11.00 7.94 -13.72
N HIS A 52 -10.47 6.77 -13.36
CA HIS A 52 -11.23 5.56 -13.09
C HIS A 52 -10.80 4.95 -11.76
N VAL A 53 -11.78 4.43 -11.00
CA VAL A 53 -11.55 3.70 -9.75
C VAL A 53 -12.25 2.36 -9.85
N GLN A 54 -11.52 1.27 -9.70
CA GLN A 54 -12.05 -0.07 -9.55
C GLN A 54 -11.76 -0.63 -8.18
N CYS A 55 -12.64 -1.47 -7.67
CA CYS A 55 -12.51 -2.14 -6.40
C CYS A 55 -12.42 -3.65 -6.61
N LEU A 56 -11.42 -4.28 -6.02
CA LEU A 56 -11.20 -5.72 -6.08
C LEU A 56 -11.23 -6.30 -4.68
N ASN A 57 -12.22 -7.15 -4.43
CA ASN A 57 -12.32 -7.88 -3.18
C ASN A 57 -11.40 -9.11 -3.24
N ILE A 58 -10.18 -8.95 -2.77
CA ILE A 58 -9.13 -9.96 -2.80
C ILE A 58 -8.55 -10.10 -1.41
N SER A 59 -8.49 -11.34 -0.89
CA SER A 59 -7.87 -11.61 0.40
C SER A 59 -6.35 -11.53 0.32
N PHE A 60 -5.71 -11.22 1.46
CA PHE A 60 -4.26 -11.26 1.58
C PHE A 60 -3.67 -12.62 1.16
N THR A 61 -4.32 -13.72 1.53
CA THR A 61 -3.89 -15.06 1.14
C THR A 61 -3.94 -15.30 -0.35
N ASP A 62 -4.90 -14.69 -1.06
CA ASP A 62 -4.99 -14.79 -2.51
C ASP A 62 -3.94 -13.95 -3.22
N ILE A 63 -3.52 -12.82 -2.65
CA ILE A 63 -2.37 -12.05 -3.15
C ILE A 63 -1.09 -12.88 -3.11
N LEU A 64 -0.88 -13.66 -2.05
CA LEU A 64 0.32 -14.48 -1.88
C LEU A 64 0.38 -15.70 -2.78
N ARG A 65 -0.74 -16.18 -3.32
CA ARG A 65 -0.76 -17.34 -4.23
C ARG A 65 -0.13 -17.00 -5.59
N ALA A 66 0.57 -17.96 -6.17
CA ALA A 66 1.21 -17.79 -7.48
C ALA A 66 0.22 -17.44 -8.60
N ASN A 67 -0.97 -18.05 -8.56
CA ASN A 67 -2.07 -17.80 -9.50
C ASN A 67 -3.20 -17.02 -8.80
N GLY A 68 -2.86 -16.07 -7.94
CA GLY A 68 -3.82 -15.35 -7.11
C GLY A 68 -4.39 -14.09 -7.76
N GLY A 69 -5.24 -13.40 -7.01
CA GLY A 69 -6.05 -12.28 -7.50
C GLY A 69 -5.32 -11.11 -8.15
N LEU A 70 -4.02 -10.91 -7.86
CA LEU A 70 -3.22 -9.85 -8.52
C LEU A 70 -2.97 -10.12 -10.01
N GLN A 71 -3.10 -11.35 -10.52
CA GLN A 71 -2.92 -11.62 -11.95
C GLN A 71 -4.01 -10.99 -12.82
N ALA A 72 -5.18 -10.70 -12.24
CA ALA A 72 -6.25 -9.99 -12.93
C ALA A 72 -6.01 -8.48 -13.04
N VAL A 73 -4.99 -7.97 -12.33
CA VAL A 73 -4.64 -6.55 -12.32
C VAL A 73 -3.51 -6.33 -13.33
N PRO A 74 -3.67 -5.40 -14.29
CA PRO A 74 -2.57 -5.02 -15.18
C PRO A 74 -1.35 -4.55 -14.37
N PRO A 75 -0.12 -4.62 -14.92
CA PRO A 75 1.05 -4.04 -14.26
C PRO A 75 0.84 -2.56 -13.94
N GLN A 76 1.31 -2.12 -12.78
CA GLN A 76 1.04 -0.80 -12.21
C GLN A 76 2.27 0.09 -12.22
N ASP A 77 2.10 1.40 -12.46
CA ASP A 77 3.18 2.40 -12.33
C ASP A 77 3.52 2.67 -10.86
N LEU A 78 2.52 2.62 -10.00
CA LEU A 78 2.65 2.84 -8.55
C LEU A 78 1.82 1.82 -7.79
N ILE A 79 2.44 1.14 -6.84
CA ILE A 79 1.74 0.33 -5.85
C ILE A 79 2.11 0.86 -4.47
N TYR A 80 1.11 1.07 -3.61
CA TYR A 80 1.38 1.39 -2.21
C TYR A 80 0.51 0.56 -1.27
N SER A 81 1.09 0.22 -0.12
CA SER A 81 0.42 -0.49 0.97
C SER A 81 0.90 0.04 2.31
N VAL A 82 0.00 0.67 3.06
CA VAL A 82 0.28 1.23 4.39
C VAL A 82 -0.71 0.63 5.39
N GLY A 83 -0.19 0.13 6.53
CA GLY A 83 -1.01 -0.43 7.61
C GLY A 83 -1.46 -1.87 7.40
N LEU A 84 -0.89 -2.61 6.44
CA LEU A 84 -1.15 -4.04 6.25
C LEU A 84 0.01 -4.90 6.78
N LEU A 85 1.25 -4.48 6.51
CA LEU A 85 2.42 -5.29 6.83
C LEU A 85 2.69 -5.35 8.34
N ASP A 86 2.15 -4.41 9.10
CA ASP A 86 2.18 -4.38 10.57
C ASP A 86 1.61 -5.65 11.21
N TYR A 87 0.71 -6.35 10.52
CA TYR A 87 0.08 -7.60 11.00
C TYR A 87 0.78 -8.87 10.51
N LEU A 88 1.81 -8.74 9.68
CA LEU A 88 2.43 -9.88 9.01
C LEU A 88 3.75 -10.27 9.67
N SER A 89 3.98 -11.58 9.82
CA SER A 89 5.33 -12.05 10.11
C SER A 89 6.31 -11.62 9.01
N ASP A 90 7.59 -11.49 9.33
CA ASP A 90 8.62 -11.04 8.37
C ASP A 90 8.63 -11.87 7.09
N ARG A 91 8.50 -13.20 7.20
CA ARG A 91 8.39 -14.09 6.04
C ARG A 91 7.22 -13.73 5.13
N ARG A 92 6.05 -13.43 5.70
CA ARG A 92 4.87 -13.05 4.91
C ARG A 92 5.01 -11.65 4.32
N ALA A 93 5.63 -10.72 5.06
CA ALA A 93 5.91 -9.38 4.58
C ALA A 93 6.85 -9.42 3.35
N ARG A 94 7.96 -10.18 3.41
CA ARG A 94 8.87 -10.39 2.27
C ARG A 94 8.16 -10.99 1.06
N MET A 95 7.31 -11.99 1.29
CA MET A 95 6.52 -12.60 0.20
C MET A 95 5.58 -11.58 -0.46
N LEU A 96 4.89 -10.77 0.34
CA LEU A 96 3.99 -9.74 -0.17
C LEU A 96 4.74 -8.67 -0.95
N VAL A 97 5.84 -8.15 -0.39
CA VAL A 97 6.69 -7.15 -1.07
C VAL A 97 7.14 -7.67 -2.44
N ARG A 98 7.61 -8.91 -2.53
CA ARG A 98 7.99 -9.54 -3.81
C ARG A 98 6.83 -9.59 -4.79
N ARG A 99 5.63 -10.03 -4.35
CA ARG A 99 4.43 -10.10 -5.21
C ARG A 99 4.01 -8.74 -5.75
N LEU A 100 4.01 -7.73 -4.88
CA LEU A 100 3.68 -6.36 -5.27
C LEU A 100 4.74 -5.78 -6.22
N TYR A 101 6.01 -6.05 -5.96
CA TYR A 101 7.10 -5.63 -6.84
C TYR A 101 7.00 -6.27 -8.24
N ASP A 102 6.66 -7.57 -8.31
CA ASP A 102 6.48 -8.28 -9.59
C ASP A 102 5.35 -7.66 -10.41
N ALA A 103 4.32 -7.11 -9.76
CA ALA A 103 3.17 -6.46 -10.40
C ALA A 103 3.45 -5.02 -10.90
N LEU A 104 4.66 -4.48 -10.72
CA LEU A 104 5.03 -3.18 -11.26
C LEU A 104 5.47 -3.28 -12.73
N VAL A 105 5.20 -2.21 -13.49
CA VAL A 105 5.86 -1.97 -14.79
C VAL A 105 7.35 -1.68 -14.61
N PRO A 106 8.19 -1.80 -15.65
CA PRO A 106 9.54 -1.22 -15.65
C PRO A 106 9.48 0.27 -15.32
N GLY A 107 10.36 0.75 -14.42
CA GLY A 107 10.34 2.13 -13.90
C GLY A 107 9.33 2.39 -12.78
N GLY A 108 8.43 1.45 -12.51
CA GLY A 108 7.39 1.58 -11.49
C GLY A 108 7.92 1.67 -10.06
N LEU A 109 7.11 2.17 -9.14
CA LEU A 109 7.47 2.42 -7.76
C LEU A 109 6.56 1.64 -6.79
N LEU A 110 7.16 0.90 -5.86
CA LEU A 110 6.49 0.29 -4.72
C LEU A 110 6.74 1.13 -3.47
N ILE A 111 5.68 1.42 -2.71
CA ILE A 111 5.75 2.12 -1.42
C ILE A 111 5.09 1.23 -0.35
N ILE A 112 5.85 0.87 0.67
CA ILE A 112 5.37 0.04 1.78
C ILE A 112 5.51 0.81 3.09
N GLY A 113 4.41 0.98 3.81
CA GLY A 113 4.41 1.56 5.14
C GLY A 113 4.34 0.50 6.23
N ASN A 114 5.13 0.68 7.28
CA ASN A 114 5.07 -0.11 8.51
C ASN A 114 5.27 0.79 9.73
N MET A 115 4.65 0.42 10.85
CA MET A 115 4.87 1.08 12.13
C MET A 115 6.35 1.04 12.47
N ASN A 116 6.91 2.22 12.72
CA ASN A 116 8.34 2.38 12.99
C ASN A 116 8.66 1.92 14.41
N GLU A 117 9.75 1.18 14.54
CA GLU A 117 10.31 0.86 15.86
C GLU A 117 10.86 2.13 16.52
N THR A 118 10.35 2.48 17.69
CA THR A 118 10.76 3.63 18.48
C THR A 118 10.88 3.23 19.94
N ALA A 119 11.53 4.05 20.77
CA ALA A 119 11.61 3.80 22.20
C ALA A 119 10.24 3.71 22.89
N LEU A 120 9.19 4.24 22.25
CA LEU A 120 7.80 4.24 22.76
C LEU A 120 6.94 3.10 22.17
N SER A 121 7.45 2.33 21.21
CA SER A 121 6.68 1.27 20.52
C SER A 121 6.17 0.20 21.49
N ASN A 122 6.95 -0.11 22.54
CA ASN A 122 6.63 -1.14 23.53
C ASN A 122 5.78 -0.61 24.71
N LEU A 123 5.40 0.68 24.71
CA LEU A 123 4.70 1.31 25.84
C LEU A 123 3.21 1.55 25.56
N TRP A 124 2.64 0.89 24.56
CA TRP A 124 1.46 1.44 24.01
C TRP A 124 0.13 0.85 24.50
N PRO A 125 -0.81 1.74 24.82
CA PRO A 125 -2.14 1.33 25.27
C PRO A 125 -2.93 0.48 24.27
N MET A 126 -2.60 0.49 22.99
CA MET A 126 -3.32 -0.28 21.96
C MET A 126 -3.17 -1.79 22.16
N GLU A 127 -2.00 -2.26 22.58
CA GLU A 127 -1.82 -3.68 22.91
C GLU A 127 -2.57 -4.04 24.22
N PHE A 128 -2.54 -3.13 25.20
CA PHE A 128 -3.17 -3.37 26.51
C PHE A 128 -4.69 -3.13 26.54
N LEU A 129 -5.18 -2.16 25.77
CA LEU A 129 -6.59 -1.76 25.80
C LEU A 129 -7.39 -2.35 24.64
N ALA A 130 -6.76 -2.63 23.49
CA ALA A 130 -7.43 -3.06 22.29
C ALA A 130 -6.99 -4.45 21.82
N ASP A 131 -6.09 -5.13 22.53
CA ASP A 131 -5.48 -6.42 22.13
C ASP A 131 -4.94 -6.38 20.68
N TRP A 132 -4.37 -5.23 20.32
CA TRP A 132 -3.95 -4.93 18.95
C TRP A 132 -2.43 -5.01 18.81
N THR A 133 -1.94 -6.24 18.63
CA THR A 133 -0.50 -6.51 18.48
C THR A 133 -0.01 -6.18 17.07
N LEU A 134 0.93 -5.26 16.97
CA LEU A 134 1.56 -4.85 15.72
C LEU A 134 3.03 -5.27 15.67
N GLN A 135 3.54 -5.52 14.48
CA GLN A 135 4.96 -5.76 14.22
C GLN A 135 5.65 -4.44 13.90
N TYR A 136 6.33 -3.87 14.89
CA TYR A 136 7.16 -2.67 14.69
C TYR A 136 8.47 -3.07 14.02
N ARG A 137 8.94 -2.25 13.07
CA ARG A 137 10.15 -2.58 12.30
C ARG A 137 11.05 -1.39 12.13
N GLY A 138 12.34 -1.65 12.26
CA GLY A 138 13.40 -0.68 12.01
C GLY A 138 13.75 -0.59 10.51
N GLU A 139 14.63 0.36 10.20
CA GLU A 139 15.09 0.61 8.84
C GLU A 139 15.74 -0.61 8.19
N ALA A 140 16.68 -1.26 8.91
CA ALA A 140 17.42 -2.40 8.38
C ALA A 140 16.51 -3.58 8.02
N GLU A 141 15.48 -3.84 8.83
CA GLU A 141 14.51 -4.92 8.59
C GLU A 141 13.69 -4.65 7.33
N MET A 142 13.21 -3.39 7.18
CA MET A 142 12.41 -3.02 6.01
C MET A 142 13.25 -3.01 4.73
N LEU A 143 14.49 -2.50 4.77
CA LEU A 143 15.42 -2.59 3.63
C LEU A 143 15.71 -4.05 3.27
N GLY A 144 15.81 -4.94 4.24
CA GLY A 144 15.99 -6.38 4.03
C GLY A 144 14.88 -7.04 3.22
N TRP A 145 13.68 -6.45 3.13
CA TRP A 145 12.60 -6.97 2.28
C TRP A 145 12.86 -6.82 0.78
N SER A 146 13.78 -5.92 0.40
CA SER A 146 14.21 -5.75 -1.00
C SER A 146 15.29 -6.71 -1.43
N GLU A 147 15.87 -7.49 -0.51
CA GLU A 147 16.91 -8.46 -0.83
C GLU A 147 16.45 -9.48 -1.87
N GLY A 148 17.27 -9.66 -2.92
CA GLY A 148 16.97 -10.55 -4.04
C GLY A 148 15.91 -10.01 -5.02
N LEU A 149 15.47 -8.76 -4.89
CA LEU A 149 14.77 -8.03 -5.93
C LEU A 149 15.79 -7.34 -6.84
N ASN A 150 15.51 -7.31 -8.14
CA ASN A 150 16.32 -6.52 -9.07
C ASN A 150 15.85 -5.05 -9.02
N ALA A 151 16.09 -4.38 -7.87
CA ALA A 151 15.68 -3.00 -7.69
C ALA A 151 16.74 -2.03 -8.25
N LYS A 152 16.29 -1.00 -8.95
CA LYS A 152 17.16 0.11 -9.39
C LYS A 152 17.58 0.96 -8.20
N GLU A 153 16.64 1.25 -7.31
CA GLU A 153 16.82 2.06 -6.12
C GLU A 153 15.95 1.50 -4.99
N CYS A 154 16.47 1.57 -3.76
CA CYS A 154 15.75 1.20 -2.56
C CYS A 154 16.16 2.12 -1.41
N TRP A 155 15.19 2.76 -0.76
CA TRP A 155 15.45 3.66 0.38
C TRP A 155 14.26 3.68 1.34
N THR A 156 14.48 4.25 2.51
CA THR A 156 13.39 4.47 3.48
C THR A 156 13.27 5.95 3.83
N GLU A 157 12.06 6.34 4.20
CA GLU A 157 11.76 7.64 4.79
C GLU A 157 10.84 7.43 6.00
N THR A 158 10.98 8.28 7.00
CA THR A 158 10.07 8.28 8.15
C THR A 158 9.14 9.49 8.00
N GLU A 159 7.85 9.27 8.16
CA GLU A 159 6.87 10.36 8.08
C GLU A 159 7.05 11.34 9.26
N LYS A 160 6.45 12.53 9.15
CA LYS A 160 6.73 13.67 10.06
C LYS A 160 6.51 13.40 11.55
N THR A 161 5.63 12.45 11.91
CA THR A 161 5.39 12.10 13.31
C THR A 161 6.36 11.06 13.86
N GLY A 162 7.18 10.46 13.00
CA GLY A 162 8.14 9.42 13.35
C GLY A 162 7.53 8.04 13.58
N ARG A 163 6.22 7.89 13.42
CA ARG A 163 5.49 6.66 13.75
C ARG A 163 5.44 5.63 12.63
N VAL A 164 5.47 6.09 11.40
CA VAL A 164 5.44 5.22 10.21
C VAL A 164 6.71 5.41 9.42
N ARG A 165 7.36 4.31 9.10
CA ARG A 165 8.46 4.25 8.13
C ARG A 165 7.93 3.75 6.81
N LEU A 166 8.34 4.41 5.74
CA LEU A 166 8.01 4.08 4.36
C LEU A 166 9.25 3.50 3.68
N LEU A 167 9.10 2.35 3.07
CA LEU A 167 10.09 1.73 2.19
C LEU A 167 9.70 2.01 0.75
N PHE A 168 10.62 2.51 -0.03
CA PHE A 168 10.47 2.79 -1.46
C PHE A 168 11.36 1.84 -2.25
N ILE A 169 10.79 1.17 -3.25
CA ILE A 169 11.52 0.25 -4.14
C ILE A 169 11.15 0.59 -5.58
N ARG A 170 12.14 1.04 -6.37
CA ARG A 170 11.97 1.35 -7.79
C ARG A 170 12.44 0.18 -8.66
N LYS A 171 11.58 -0.25 -9.57
CA LYS A 171 11.91 -1.24 -10.58
C LYS A 171 12.79 -0.62 -11.69
N PRO A 172 13.79 -1.34 -12.25
CA PRO A 172 14.59 -0.83 -13.36
C PRO A 172 13.77 -0.58 -14.62
#